data_a4fdaaf447925010d3d2402e4e0e544f
#
_entry.id   a4fdaaf447925010d3d2402e4e0e544f
#
_cell.length_a   1.000
_cell.length_b   1.000
_cell.length_c   1.000
_cell.angle_alpha   90.00
_cell.angle_beta   90.00
_cell.angle_gamma   90.00
#
_symmetry.space_group_name_H-M   'P 1'
#
loop_
_entity.id
_entity.type
_entity.pdbx_description
1 polymer ?
#
loop_
_entity_poly.entity_id
_entity_poly.type
_entity_poly.pdbx_seq_one_letter_code
_entity_poly.pdbx_strand_id
1 'polypeptide(L)'
;MLIDQQDRFRGTLLGLAVGDAIGTTVEFQPRGSFEPLTDMIGGGPFHLEPGQWTDDTSMALCLATSLIEQRGFDARDQMERYCKWAEAGYLSSTGNCFDIGTTVASALQRFRQT
;
A
#
# COMPACT_ATOMS: atom_id res chain seq x y z
N MET A 1 -17.61 6.25 24.24
CA MET A 1 -17.10 4.90 23.88
C MET A 1 -15.59 4.89 23.99
N LEU A 2 -15.04 3.96 24.74
CA LEU A 2 -13.60 3.78 24.81
C LEU A 2 -13.18 2.79 23.73
N ILE A 3 -12.31 3.22 22.82
CA ILE A 3 -11.72 2.36 21.80
C ILE A 3 -10.52 1.65 22.44
N ASP A 4 -10.51 0.34 22.43
CA ASP A 4 -9.40 -0.42 23.01
C ASP A 4 -8.16 -0.42 22.11
N GLN A 5 -7.05 -0.94 22.62
CA GLN A 5 -5.78 -0.94 21.91
C GLN A 5 -5.83 -1.80 20.64
N GLN A 6 -6.53 -2.93 20.68
CA GLN A 6 -6.67 -3.80 19.50
C GLN A 6 -7.45 -3.10 18.39
N ASP A 7 -8.51 -2.39 18.73
CA ASP A 7 -9.28 -1.62 17.76
C ASP A 7 -8.43 -0.53 17.11
N ARG A 8 -7.56 0.11 17.88
CA ARG A 8 -6.63 1.12 17.35
C ARG A 8 -5.63 0.50 16.38
N PHE A 9 -5.09 -0.68 16.70
CA PHE A 9 -4.17 -1.39 15.80
C PHE A 9 -4.87 -1.79 14.50
N ARG A 10 -6.07 -2.36 14.59
CA ARG A 10 -6.87 -2.72 13.42
C ARG A 10 -7.21 -1.50 12.59
N GLY A 11 -7.63 -0.43 13.23
CA GLY A 11 -7.98 0.83 12.58
C GLY A 11 -6.82 1.48 11.86
N THR A 12 -5.59 1.32 12.38
CA THR A 12 -4.39 1.86 11.74
C THR A 12 -4.19 1.24 10.35
N LEU A 13 -4.24 -0.09 10.25
CA LEU A 13 -4.01 -0.78 8.98
C LEU A 13 -5.23 -0.67 8.06
N LEU A 14 -6.44 -0.87 8.59
CA LEU A 14 -7.67 -0.74 7.81
C LEU A 14 -7.88 0.69 7.32
N GLY A 15 -7.57 1.69 8.16
CA GLY A 15 -7.66 3.09 7.76
C GLY A 15 -6.71 3.46 6.63
N LEU A 16 -5.49 2.93 6.66
CA LEU A 16 -4.55 3.10 5.56
C LEU A 16 -5.11 2.52 4.26
N ALA A 17 -5.59 1.28 4.31
CA ALA A 17 -6.12 0.59 3.13
C ALA A 17 -7.36 1.28 2.57
N VAL A 18 -8.28 1.70 3.43
CA VAL A 18 -9.51 2.41 3.03
C VAL A 18 -9.15 3.77 2.43
N GLY A 19 -8.27 4.52 3.08
CA GLY A 19 -7.82 5.82 2.57
C GLY A 19 -7.16 5.72 1.21
N ASP A 20 -6.29 4.74 1.03
CA ASP A 20 -5.61 4.46 -0.24
C ASP A 20 -6.64 4.10 -1.33
N ALA A 21 -7.54 3.15 -1.06
CA ALA A 21 -8.52 2.69 -2.03
C ALA A 21 -9.52 3.78 -2.45
N ILE A 22 -9.86 4.70 -1.54
CA ILE A 22 -10.72 5.84 -1.87
C ILE A 22 -9.92 6.91 -2.62
N GLY A 23 -8.75 7.27 -2.10
CA GLY A 23 -7.97 8.40 -2.59
C GLY A 23 -7.36 8.21 -3.97
N THR A 24 -7.03 6.97 -4.34
CA THR A 24 -6.39 6.68 -5.62
C THR A 24 -7.24 7.11 -6.84
N THR A 25 -8.56 7.18 -6.67
CA THR A 25 -9.48 7.63 -7.73
C THR A 25 -9.12 9.03 -8.25
N VAL A 26 -8.63 9.91 -7.38
CA VAL A 26 -8.28 11.30 -7.73
C VAL A 26 -6.79 11.55 -7.69
N GLU A 27 -5.99 10.50 -7.66
CA GLU A 27 -4.53 10.61 -7.63
C GLU A 27 -4.04 11.41 -8.85
N PHE A 28 -3.07 12.27 -8.61
CA PHE A 28 -2.49 13.21 -9.59
C PHE A 28 -3.42 14.35 -10.03
N GLN A 29 -4.65 14.43 -9.55
CA GLN A 29 -5.52 15.55 -9.83
C GLN A 29 -5.20 16.72 -8.89
N PRO A 30 -5.18 17.97 -9.39
CA PRO A 30 -4.92 19.13 -8.55
C PRO A 30 -5.96 19.28 -7.45
N ARG A 31 -5.51 19.75 -6.29
CA ARG A 31 -6.40 20.01 -5.16
C ARG A 31 -7.53 20.96 -5.57
N GLY A 32 -8.76 20.63 -5.23
CA GLY A 32 -9.93 21.42 -5.54
C GLY A 32 -10.47 21.24 -6.95
N SER A 33 -9.87 20.35 -7.77
CA SER A 33 -10.31 20.10 -9.15
C SER A 33 -11.34 18.98 -9.29
N PHE A 34 -11.71 18.34 -8.19
CA PHE A 34 -12.65 17.20 -8.20
C PHE A 34 -13.68 17.34 -7.08
N GLU A 35 -14.81 16.67 -7.26
CA GLU A 35 -15.84 16.60 -6.22
C GLU A 35 -15.33 15.76 -5.06
N PRO A 36 -15.69 16.11 -3.80
CA PRO A 36 -15.30 15.30 -2.64
C PRO A 36 -15.73 13.84 -2.79
N LEU A 37 -14.81 12.93 -2.49
CA LEU A 37 -15.08 11.51 -2.52
C LEU A 37 -15.77 11.06 -1.24
N THR A 38 -16.85 10.30 -1.38
CA THR A 38 -17.61 9.78 -0.25
C THR A 38 -17.69 8.25 -0.22
N ASP A 39 -17.07 7.58 -1.19
CA ASP A 39 -17.10 6.12 -1.30
C ASP A 39 -15.94 5.61 -2.13
N MET A 40 -15.73 4.29 -2.11
CA MET A 40 -14.78 3.59 -2.97
C MET A 40 -15.42 3.39 -4.33
N ILE A 41 -15.04 4.19 -5.31
CA ILE A 41 -15.62 4.14 -6.65
C ILE A 41 -14.65 3.60 -7.71
N GLY A 42 -13.39 3.42 -7.35
CA GLY A 42 -12.39 2.93 -8.28
C GLY A 42 -12.03 3.94 -9.37
N GLY A 43 -11.53 3.47 -10.48
CA GLY A 43 -11.07 4.33 -11.58
C GLY A 43 -9.70 4.92 -11.31
N GLY A 44 -9.57 6.22 -11.58
CA GLY A 44 -8.31 6.93 -11.43
C GLY A 44 -7.27 6.56 -12.49
N PRO A 45 -6.01 6.97 -12.31
CA PRO A 45 -4.98 6.78 -13.34
C PRO A 45 -4.64 5.31 -13.59
N PHE A 46 -4.95 4.41 -12.67
CA PHE A 46 -4.65 2.98 -12.79
C PHE A 46 -5.85 2.14 -13.19
N HIS A 47 -7.00 2.75 -13.44
CA HIS A 47 -8.24 2.07 -13.85
C HIS A 47 -8.65 0.94 -12.89
N LEU A 48 -8.63 1.23 -11.60
CA LEU A 48 -8.89 0.24 -10.55
C LEU A 48 -10.38 -0.04 -10.38
N GLU A 49 -10.69 -1.22 -9.89
CA GLU A 49 -12.03 -1.55 -9.42
C GLU A 49 -12.23 -1.02 -7.99
N PRO A 50 -13.47 -0.74 -7.57
CA PRO A 50 -13.75 -0.30 -6.21
C PRO A 50 -13.12 -1.24 -5.17
N GLY A 51 -12.38 -0.69 -4.22
CA GLY A 51 -11.73 -1.45 -3.16
C GLY A 51 -10.29 -1.87 -3.43
N GLN A 52 -9.82 -1.73 -4.66
CA GLN A 52 -8.41 -1.99 -4.96
C GLN A 52 -7.52 -0.86 -4.43
N TRP A 53 -6.35 -1.24 -3.91
CA TRP A 53 -5.38 -0.33 -3.30
C TRP A 53 -4.12 -0.24 -4.13
N THR A 54 -3.25 0.71 -3.79
CA THR A 54 -1.99 0.96 -4.49
C THR A 54 -0.77 0.54 -3.64
N ASP A 55 0.37 1.12 -3.94
CA ASP A 55 1.64 0.82 -3.29
C ASP A 55 1.64 1.06 -1.78
N ASP A 56 0.93 2.07 -1.30
CA ASP A 56 0.88 2.38 0.13
C ASP A 56 0.43 1.15 0.94
N THR A 57 -0.69 0.57 0.58
CA THR A 57 -1.23 -0.60 1.28
C THR A 57 -0.39 -1.84 1.01
N SER A 58 0.05 -2.06 -0.24
CA SER A 58 0.89 -3.22 -0.58
C SER A 58 2.17 -3.24 0.24
N MET A 59 2.85 -2.11 0.38
CA MET A 59 4.07 -2.03 1.18
C MET A 59 3.79 -2.19 2.67
N ALA A 60 2.69 -1.63 3.17
CA ALA A 60 2.29 -1.82 4.56
C ALA A 60 2.01 -3.30 4.86
N LEU A 61 1.39 -4.02 3.94
CA LEU A 61 1.15 -5.46 4.08
C LEU A 61 2.46 -6.27 4.04
N CYS A 62 3.41 -5.88 3.22
CA CYS A 62 4.74 -6.49 3.21
C CYS A 62 5.43 -6.32 4.57
N LEU A 63 5.40 -5.12 5.13
CA LEU A 63 5.96 -4.84 6.46
C LEU A 63 5.24 -5.65 7.55
N ALA A 64 3.91 -5.62 7.56
CA ALA A 64 3.13 -6.33 8.56
C ALA A 64 3.39 -7.83 8.51
N THR A 65 3.42 -8.41 7.31
CA THR A 65 3.69 -9.83 7.12
C THR A 65 5.09 -10.19 7.61
N SER A 66 6.09 -9.38 7.29
CA SER A 66 7.46 -9.58 7.77
C SER A 66 7.53 -9.58 9.30
N LEU A 67 6.90 -8.60 9.95
CA LEU A 67 6.90 -8.51 11.42
C LEU A 67 6.26 -9.74 12.06
N ILE A 68 5.20 -10.27 11.47
CA ILE A 68 4.52 -11.47 11.98
C ILE A 68 5.37 -12.72 11.76
N GLU A 69 5.84 -12.94 10.53
CA GLU A 69 6.56 -14.15 10.13
C GLU A 69 7.91 -14.25 10.83
N GLN A 70 8.63 -13.13 10.98
CA GLN A 70 9.93 -13.09 11.62
C GLN A 70 9.85 -12.84 13.13
N ARG A 71 8.64 -12.63 13.67
CA ARG A 71 8.39 -12.34 15.08
C ARG A 71 9.17 -11.13 15.59
N GLY A 72 9.35 -10.13 14.73
CA GLY A 72 10.06 -8.91 15.05
C GLY A 72 10.59 -8.24 13.79
N PHE A 73 11.41 -7.22 13.99
CA PHE A 73 11.99 -6.45 12.90
C PHE A 73 13.14 -7.21 12.23
N ASP A 74 13.01 -7.42 10.93
CA ASP A 74 14.05 -7.98 10.07
C ASP A 74 14.10 -7.15 8.78
N ALA A 75 15.09 -6.26 8.71
CA ALA A 75 15.22 -5.32 7.60
C ALA A 75 15.39 -6.04 6.24
N ARG A 76 16.14 -7.13 6.24
CA ARG A 76 16.37 -7.89 5.01
C ARG A 76 15.09 -8.56 4.52
N ASP A 77 14.38 -9.22 5.42
CA ASP A 77 13.10 -9.86 5.07
C ASP A 77 12.09 -8.85 4.52
N GLN A 78 12.00 -7.68 5.13
CA GLN A 78 11.13 -6.62 4.62
C GLN A 78 11.50 -6.22 3.18
N MET A 79 12.78 -5.98 2.93
CA MET A 79 13.25 -5.58 1.61
C MET A 79 13.01 -6.68 0.56
N GLU A 80 13.19 -7.93 0.93
CA GLU A 80 12.90 -9.07 0.05
C GLU A 80 11.41 -9.13 -0.31
N ARG A 81 10.52 -8.86 0.64
CA ARG A 81 9.08 -8.80 0.37
C ARG A 81 8.70 -7.63 -0.52
N TYR A 82 9.30 -6.47 -0.32
CA TYR A 82 9.09 -5.32 -1.20
C TYR A 82 9.56 -5.63 -2.63
N CYS A 83 10.66 -6.32 -2.78
CA CYS A 83 11.14 -6.78 -4.09
C CYS A 83 10.16 -7.76 -4.74
N LYS A 84 9.60 -8.69 -3.99
CA LYS A 84 8.57 -9.62 -4.48
C LYS A 84 7.32 -8.86 -4.97
N TRP A 85 6.91 -7.84 -4.23
CA TRP A 85 5.82 -6.99 -4.68
C TRP A 85 6.17 -6.30 -5.99
N ALA A 86 7.33 -5.67 -6.07
CA ALA A 86 7.74 -4.93 -7.26
C ALA A 86 7.90 -5.82 -8.50
N GLU A 87 8.39 -7.05 -8.33
CA GLU A 87 8.71 -7.95 -9.44
C GLU A 87 7.56 -8.87 -9.81
N ALA A 88 6.79 -9.34 -8.83
CA ALA A 88 5.80 -10.39 -9.02
C ALA A 88 4.39 -10.00 -8.55
N GLY A 89 4.18 -8.77 -8.07
CA GLY A 89 2.89 -8.33 -7.60
C GLY A 89 2.45 -8.91 -6.26
N TYR A 90 3.39 -9.40 -5.47
CA TYR A 90 3.11 -9.95 -4.13
C TYR A 90 2.37 -8.92 -3.28
N LEU A 91 1.21 -9.30 -2.76
CA LEU A 91 0.32 -8.44 -1.95
C LEU A 91 -0.20 -7.19 -2.68
N SER A 92 -0.14 -7.17 -3.99
CA SER A 92 -0.83 -6.17 -4.80
C SER A 92 -2.32 -6.50 -4.88
N SER A 93 -3.16 -5.47 -4.99
CA SER A 93 -4.61 -5.66 -5.16
C SER A 93 -4.98 -6.16 -6.55
N THR A 94 -4.09 -6.01 -7.53
CA THR A 94 -4.33 -6.44 -8.92
C THR A 94 -3.51 -7.66 -9.33
N GLY A 95 -2.59 -8.10 -8.47
CA GLY A 95 -1.63 -9.15 -8.79
C GLY A 95 -0.39 -8.67 -9.51
N ASN A 96 -0.30 -7.39 -9.83
CA ASN A 96 0.85 -6.78 -10.48
C ASN A 96 1.27 -5.51 -9.74
N CYS A 97 2.55 -5.16 -9.79
CA CYS A 97 3.02 -3.87 -9.32
C CYS A 97 2.74 -2.82 -10.40
N PHE A 98 1.92 -1.84 -10.11
CA PHE A 98 1.53 -0.82 -11.08
C PHE A 98 1.81 0.61 -10.64
N ASP A 99 2.05 0.85 -9.36
CA ASP A 99 2.32 2.18 -8.82
C ASP A 99 3.50 2.09 -7.86
N ILE A 100 4.70 2.37 -8.34
CA ILE A 100 5.91 2.37 -7.54
C ILE A 100 6.58 3.73 -7.65
N GLY A 101 6.78 4.40 -6.50
CA GLY A 101 7.44 5.69 -6.47
C GLY A 101 8.93 5.59 -6.82
N THR A 102 9.49 6.69 -7.36
CA THR A 102 10.89 6.74 -7.76
C THR A 102 11.87 6.45 -6.63
N THR A 103 11.59 6.96 -5.44
CA THR A 103 12.44 6.74 -4.26
C THR A 103 12.45 5.26 -3.88
N VAL A 104 11.28 4.63 -3.86
CA VAL A 104 11.16 3.19 -3.54
C VAL A 104 11.87 2.35 -4.60
N ALA A 105 11.61 2.63 -5.88
CA ALA A 105 12.25 1.90 -6.98
C ALA A 105 13.78 1.96 -6.87
N SER A 106 14.35 3.14 -6.58
CA SER A 106 15.79 3.32 -6.39
C SER A 106 16.31 2.54 -5.18
N ALA A 107 15.58 2.56 -4.06
CA ALA A 107 15.96 1.84 -2.86
C ALA A 107 16.00 0.33 -3.10
N LEU A 108 15.00 -0.22 -3.79
CA LEU A 108 14.95 -1.64 -4.10
C LEU A 108 16.07 -2.04 -5.07
N GLN A 109 16.37 -1.19 -6.04
CA GLN A 109 17.47 -1.45 -6.97
C GLN A 109 18.81 -1.52 -6.22
N ARG A 110 19.06 -0.59 -5.30
CA ARG A 110 20.28 -0.61 -4.48
C ARG A 110 20.37 -1.87 -3.61
N PHE A 111 19.26 -2.26 -3.02
CA PHE A 111 19.21 -3.48 -2.21
C PHE A 111 19.58 -4.72 -3.04
N ARG A 112 19.07 -4.84 -4.27
CA ARG A 112 19.38 -5.97 -5.15
C ARG A 112 20.84 -6.04 -5.56
N GLN A 113 21.55 -4.91 -5.51
CA GLN A 113 22.96 -4.84 -5.87
C GLN A 113 23.89 -5.20 -4.70
N THR A 114 23.37 -5.35 -3.51
CA THR A 114 24.10 -5.74 -2.31
C THR A 114 23.85 -7.20 -1.98
#